data_78ed606e6e3c67641273b5fc7895629f
#
_entry.id   78ed606e6e3c67641273b5fc7895629f
#
_cell.length_a   1.000
_cell.length_b   1.000
_cell.length_c   1.000
_cell.angle_alpha   90.00
_cell.angle_beta   90.00
_cell.angle_gamma   90.00
#
_symmetry.space_group_name_H-M   'P 1'
#
loop_
_entity.id
_entity.type
_entity.pdbx_description
1 polymer ?
#
loop_
_entity_poly.entity_id
_entity_poly.type
_entity_poly.pdbx_seq_one_letter_code
_entity_poly.pdbx_strand_id
1 'polypeptide(L)'
;MSVRIKRNKNNKKGVRWNRILILIVLVTTLSFLSGPSLSFSEIKNEITVTSPLNWEPSPTNNSTAMIWFQNSTKSIFAIIKAPDDLVFPLFIAGPFMTGYLKYKGVLESADRLTFGHSNYGYRYFLNLSSPSKLLDSSSGLIPKNEFLSKIPEGYDVPFKGMLILTQKHNELYAIIFLNPKEKFDSMLNQIQPTLDSIQLSG
;
A
#
# COMPACT_ATOMS: atom_id res chain seq x y z
N MET A 1 -11.68 -48.45 45.86
CA MET A 1 -12.41 -47.38 45.15
C MET A 1 -11.41 -46.69 44.20
N SER A 2 -11.45 -47.00 42.91
CA SER A 2 -10.47 -46.53 41.93
C SER A 2 -11.10 -45.46 41.01
N VAL A 3 -10.63 -44.25 41.09
CA VAL A 3 -11.12 -43.12 40.28
C VAL A 3 -10.38 -43.11 38.95
N ARG A 4 -11.06 -43.43 37.84
CA ARG A 4 -10.57 -43.34 36.47
C ARG A 4 -10.71 -41.90 35.98
N ILE A 5 -9.59 -41.17 35.78
CA ILE A 5 -9.56 -39.85 35.14
C ILE A 5 -9.65 -40.04 33.61
N LYS A 6 -10.76 -39.61 33.00
CA LYS A 6 -10.91 -39.55 31.53
C LYS A 6 -10.08 -38.39 31.00
N ARG A 7 -9.00 -38.67 30.26
CA ARG A 7 -8.24 -37.67 29.48
C ARG A 7 -9.06 -37.20 28.30
N ASN A 8 -9.30 -35.91 28.25
CA ASN A 8 -10.00 -35.20 27.18
C ASN A 8 -9.13 -35.13 25.91
N LYS A 9 -9.58 -35.74 24.80
CA LYS A 9 -8.86 -35.91 23.53
C LYS A 9 -9.08 -34.77 22.52
N ASN A 10 -9.61 -33.59 22.90
CA ASN A 10 -10.10 -32.59 21.95
C ASN A 10 -9.15 -31.46 21.61
N ASN A 11 -7.83 -31.53 21.94
CA ASN A 11 -6.92 -30.41 21.71
C ASN A 11 -5.98 -30.53 20.46
N LYS A 12 -6.24 -31.50 19.55
CA LYS A 12 -5.36 -31.71 18.38
C LYS A 12 -5.80 -30.97 17.11
N LYS A 13 -7.04 -30.45 17.02
CA LYS A 13 -7.50 -29.76 15.82
C LYS A 13 -7.06 -28.29 15.73
N GLY A 14 -7.00 -27.55 16.82
CA GLY A 14 -6.59 -26.14 16.85
C GLY A 14 -5.12 -25.92 16.46
N VAL A 15 -4.23 -26.87 16.81
CA VAL A 15 -2.79 -26.78 16.52
C VAL A 15 -2.47 -26.95 15.03
N ARG A 16 -3.31 -27.68 14.27
CA ARG A 16 -3.10 -27.88 12.83
C ARG A 16 -3.43 -26.63 12.01
N TRP A 17 -4.48 -25.91 12.35
CA TRP A 17 -4.87 -24.68 11.64
C TRP A 17 -3.88 -23.55 11.84
N ASN A 18 -3.36 -23.36 13.05
CA ASN A 18 -2.30 -22.37 13.31
C ASN A 18 -1.01 -22.68 12.54
N ARG A 19 -0.64 -23.97 12.38
CA ARG A 19 0.54 -24.36 11.59
C ARG A 19 0.34 -24.12 10.09
N ILE A 20 -0.86 -24.33 9.56
CA ILE A 20 -1.18 -24.05 8.15
C ILE A 20 -1.18 -22.55 7.88
N LEU A 21 -1.75 -21.73 8.79
CA LEU A 21 -1.73 -20.28 8.68
C LEU A 21 -0.30 -19.71 8.77
N ILE A 22 0.53 -20.23 9.68
CA ILE A 22 1.94 -19.87 9.79
C ILE A 22 2.71 -20.31 8.54
N LEU A 23 2.40 -21.46 7.96
CA LEU A 23 3.05 -21.95 6.73
C LEU A 23 2.66 -21.11 5.52
N ILE A 24 1.39 -20.68 5.40
CA ILE A 24 0.94 -19.78 4.34
C ILE A 24 1.61 -18.41 4.47
N VAL A 25 1.69 -17.86 5.68
CA VAL A 25 2.40 -16.60 5.94
C VAL A 25 3.90 -16.73 5.66
N LEU A 26 4.50 -17.87 6.01
CA LEU A 26 5.95 -18.12 5.81
C LEU A 26 6.27 -18.38 4.33
N VAL A 27 5.41 -19.07 3.59
CA VAL A 27 5.57 -19.29 2.14
C VAL A 27 5.40 -17.98 1.39
N THR A 28 4.42 -17.13 1.74
CA THR A 28 4.26 -15.81 1.13
C THR A 28 5.45 -14.88 1.45
N THR A 29 6.03 -14.93 2.67
CA THR A 29 7.20 -14.12 3.01
C THR A 29 8.50 -14.64 2.40
N LEU A 30 8.70 -15.95 2.23
CA LEU A 30 9.89 -16.52 1.58
C LEU A 30 9.88 -16.34 0.06
N SER A 31 8.72 -16.33 -0.59
CA SER A 31 8.60 -16.02 -2.02
C SER A 31 9.06 -14.59 -2.35
N PHE A 32 9.04 -13.67 -1.38
CA PHE A 32 9.52 -12.30 -1.51
C PHE A 32 11.05 -12.15 -1.39
N LEU A 33 11.78 -13.18 -0.92
CA LEU A 33 13.23 -13.10 -0.69
C LEU A 33 14.07 -13.68 -1.84
N SER A 34 13.47 -14.37 -2.80
CA SER A 34 14.17 -15.06 -3.87
C SER A 34 13.47 -14.96 -5.24
N GLY A 35 12.70 -13.90 -5.49
CA GLY A 35 12.03 -13.70 -6.77
C GLY A 35 13.00 -13.37 -7.90
N PRO A 36 12.80 -13.95 -9.12
CA PRO A 36 13.47 -13.51 -10.33
C PRO A 36 13.18 -12.03 -10.58
N SER A 37 14.05 -11.33 -11.31
CA SER A 37 13.87 -9.95 -11.74
C SER A 37 12.48 -9.79 -12.36
N LEU A 38 11.55 -9.16 -11.60
CA LEU A 38 10.18 -8.93 -12.03
C LEU A 38 10.21 -8.02 -13.26
N SER A 39 9.63 -8.47 -14.35
CA SER A 39 9.37 -7.62 -15.52
C SER A 39 8.16 -6.75 -15.19
N PHE A 40 8.40 -5.49 -14.93
CA PHE A 40 7.35 -4.54 -14.67
C PHE A 40 6.79 -3.99 -15.99
N SER A 41 5.49 -4.03 -16.19
CA SER A 41 4.83 -3.43 -17.36
C SER A 41 4.71 -1.90 -17.24
N GLU A 42 4.63 -1.19 -18.36
CA GLU A 42 4.63 0.28 -18.37
C GLU A 42 3.32 0.87 -17.85
N ILE A 43 3.35 1.45 -16.66
CA ILE A 43 2.21 2.10 -16.01
C ILE A 43 1.67 3.30 -16.81
N LYS A 44 2.51 3.99 -17.59
CA LYS A 44 2.14 5.20 -18.35
C LYS A 44 1.06 4.97 -19.39
N ASN A 45 0.92 3.76 -19.91
CA ASN A 45 -0.11 3.41 -20.87
C ASN A 45 -1.42 2.96 -20.21
N GLU A 46 -1.36 2.66 -18.90
CA GLU A 46 -2.47 2.09 -18.14
C GLU A 46 -3.16 3.14 -17.26
N ILE A 47 -2.49 4.25 -16.99
CA ILE A 47 -3.01 5.30 -16.11
C ILE A 47 -2.91 6.66 -16.78
N THR A 48 -4.04 7.34 -16.87
CA THR A 48 -4.10 8.77 -17.18
C THR A 48 -4.37 9.55 -15.91
N VAL A 49 -3.56 10.56 -15.64
CA VAL A 49 -3.71 11.43 -14.47
C VAL A 49 -3.22 12.84 -14.78
N THR A 50 -3.94 13.83 -14.30
CA THR A 50 -3.48 15.22 -14.32
C THR A 50 -2.50 15.44 -13.17
N SER A 51 -1.28 15.84 -13.49
CA SER A 51 -0.25 16.12 -12.45
C SER A 51 -0.75 17.17 -11.46
N PRO A 52 -0.42 17.04 -10.17
CA PRO A 52 -0.72 18.08 -9.20
C PRO A 52 -0.06 19.40 -9.61
N LEU A 53 -0.78 20.51 -9.45
CA LEU A 53 -0.31 21.83 -9.86
C LEU A 53 0.94 22.25 -9.06
N ASN A 54 2.00 22.67 -9.75
CA ASN A 54 3.29 23.10 -9.17
C ASN A 54 4.06 21.97 -8.45
N TRP A 55 3.85 20.71 -8.84
CA TRP A 55 4.63 19.59 -8.33
C TRP A 55 5.62 19.11 -9.39
N GLU A 56 6.80 18.74 -8.93
CA GLU A 56 7.88 18.25 -9.80
C GLU A 56 7.75 16.73 -9.99
N PRO A 57 7.67 16.25 -11.24
CA PRO A 57 7.69 14.80 -11.48
C PRO A 57 9.09 14.26 -11.16
N SER A 58 9.15 13.15 -10.45
CA SER A 58 10.40 12.42 -10.28
C SER A 58 10.83 11.81 -11.62
N PRO A 59 12.11 11.89 -11.99
CA PRO A 59 12.62 11.13 -13.12
C PRO A 59 12.65 9.65 -12.75
N THR A 60 11.51 8.97 -12.91
CA THR A 60 11.42 7.52 -12.71
C THR A 60 11.95 6.81 -13.95
N ASN A 61 13.01 6.02 -13.80
CA ASN A 61 13.49 5.15 -14.87
C ASN A 61 12.63 3.86 -14.98
N ASN A 62 11.66 3.67 -14.09
CA ASN A 62 10.84 2.48 -14.01
C ASN A 62 9.40 2.76 -14.39
N SER A 63 8.88 1.88 -15.22
CA SER A 63 7.54 1.89 -15.78
C SER A 63 6.42 1.59 -14.77
N THR A 64 6.72 1.28 -13.52
CA THR A 64 5.75 0.87 -12.50
C THR A 64 5.29 1.94 -11.55
N ALA A 65 5.93 3.11 -11.53
CA ALA A 65 5.59 4.17 -10.60
C ALA A 65 5.61 5.55 -11.26
N MET A 66 4.60 6.35 -10.94
CA MET A 66 4.55 7.79 -11.23
C MET A 66 4.63 8.51 -9.89
N ILE A 67 5.65 9.37 -9.71
CA ILE A 67 5.92 10.04 -8.43
C ILE A 67 6.09 11.54 -8.68
N TRP A 68 5.49 12.36 -7.84
CA TRP A 68 5.63 13.81 -7.82
C TRP A 68 6.00 14.29 -6.43
N PHE A 69 6.81 15.33 -6.37
CA PHE A 69 7.26 15.98 -5.16
C PHE A 69 6.89 17.46 -5.16
N GLN A 70 6.57 17.97 -3.98
CA GLN A 70 6.47 19.40 -3.74
C GLN A 70 7.44 19.78 -2.61
N ASN A 71 8.60 20.31 -2.97
CA ASN A 71 9.70 20.58 -2.05
C ASN A 71 9.33 21.61 -0.95
N SER A 72 8.54 22.64 -1.29
CA SER A 72 8.11 23.68 -0.36
C SER A 72 7.25 23.18 0.81
N THR A 73 6.48 22.13 0.57
CA THR A 73 5.59 21.52 1.59
C THR A 73 6.06 20.14 2.03
N LYS A 74 7.12 19.61 1.42
CA LYS A 74 7.61 18.25 1.62
C LYS A 74 6.54 17.19 1.34
N SER A 75 5.72 17.44 0.33
CA SER A 75 4.62 16.53 -0.04
C SER A 75 5.08 15.53 -1.09
N ILE A 76 4.52 14.33 -1.02
CA ILE A 76 4.77 13.24 -1.98
C ILE A 76 3.42 12.73 -2.48
N PHE A 77 3.26 12.66 -3.80
CA PHE A 77 2.16 11.96 -4.43
C PHE A 77 2.74 10.88 -5.35
N ALA A 78 2.20 9.68 -5.26
CA ALA A 78 2.66 8.57 -6.09
C ALA A 78 1.51 7.66 -6.50
N ILE A 79 1.61 7.10 -7.70
CA ILE A 79 0.78 6.02 -8.19
C ILE A 79 1.73 4.88 -8.53
N ILE A 80 1.51 3.73 -7.92
CA ILE A 80 2.39 2.58 -8.04
C ILE A 80 1.56 1.36 -8.43
N LYS A 81 1.96 0.67 -9.47
CA LYS A 81 1.43 -0.65 -9.82
C LYS A 81 2.09 -1.70 -8.92
N ALA A 82 1.29 -2.56 -8.31
CA ALA A 82 1.80 -3.68 -7.55
C ALA A 82 2.51 -4.68 -8.50
N PRO A 83 3.48 -5.46 -7.99
CA PRO A 83 4.11 -6.52 -8.77
C PRO A 83 3.08 -7.52 -9.33
N ASP A 84 3.32 -8.02 -10.56
CA ASP A 84 2.37 -8.89 -11.28
C ASP A 84 2.13 -10.24 -10.59
N ASP A 85 3.00 -10.66 -9.69
CA ASP A 85 2.84 -11.87 -8.87
C ASP A 85 1.92 -11.68 -7.65
N LEU A 86 1.53 -10.41 -7.36
CA LEU A 86 0.58 -10.07 -6.30
C LEU A 86 -0.87 -10.00 -6.84
N VAL A 87 -1.32 -11.05 -7.49
CA VAL A 87 -2.68 -11.13 -8.02
C VAL A 87 -3.66 -11.51 -6.91
N PHE A 88 -3.99 -10.56 -6.04
CA PHE A 88 -5.07 -10.73 -5.07
C PHE A 88 -6.28 -9.89 -5.48
N PRO A 89 -7.49 -10.46 -5.49
CA PRO A 89 -8.70 -9.66 -5.65
C PRO A 89 -8.77 -8.56 -4.60
N LEU A 90 -9.19 -7.37 -4.99
CA LEU A 90 -9.25 -6.19 -4.12
C LEU A 90 -10.05 -6.43 -2.84
N PHE A 91 -11.13 -7.26 -2.91
CA PHE A 91 -11.95 -7.60 -1.75
C PHE A 91 -11.21 -8.45 -0.69
N ILE A 92 -10.08 -9.09 -1.07
CA ILE A 92 -9.16 -9.78 -0.15
C ILE A 92 -8.04 -8.84 0.27
N ALA A 93 -7.41 -8.15 -0.69
CA ALA A 93 -6.29 -7.26 -0.45
C ALA A 93 -6.65 -6.10 0.50
N GLY A 94 -7.85 -5.52 0.35
CA GLY A 94 -8.32 -4.42 1.19
C GLY A 94 -8.41 -4.78 2.68
N PRO A 95 -9.21 -5.78 3.10
CA PRO A 95 -9.28 -6.21 4.48
C PRO A 95 -7.93 -6.69 5.04
N PHE A 96 -7.13 -7.40 4.23
CA PHE A 96 -5.79 -7.82 4.63
C PHE A 96 -4.91 -6.61 4.96
N MET A 97 -4.87 -5.59 4.09
CA MET A 97 -4.13 -4.36 4.31
C MET A 97 -4.61 -3.63 5.57
N THR A 98 -5.93 -3.56 5.81
CA THR A 98 -6.49 -2.99 7.03
C THR A 98 -5.92 -3.67 8.29
N GLY A 99 -5.96 -5.00 8.33
CA GLY A 99 -5.42 -5.79 9.45
C GLY A 99 -3.92 -5.58 9.64
N TYR A 100 -3.19 -5.55 8.55
CA TYR A 100 -1.74 -5.38 8.55
C TYR A 100 -1.30 -3.98 9.02
N LEU A 101 -1.90 -2.91 8.49
CA LEU A 101 -1.61 -1.54 8.90
C LEU A 101 -1.98 -1.28 10.37
N LYS A 102 -3.07 -1.90 10.85
CA LYS A 102 -3.45 -1.88 12.25
C LYS A 102 -2.42 -2.60 13.12
N TYR A 103 -1.98 -3.78 12.71
CA TYR A 103 -0.92 -4.53 13.40
C TYR A 103 0.39 -3.73 13.49
N LYS A 104 0.74 -2.99 12.43
CA LYS A 104 1.91 -2.10 12.42
C LYS A 104 1.74 -0.82 13.24
N GLY A 105 0.53 -0.55 13.75
CA GLY A 105 0.25 0.62 14.57
C GLY A 105 0.28 1.94 13.80
N VAL A 106 0.14 1.91 12.47
CA VAL A 106 0.18 3.11 11.62
C VAL A 106 -1.20 3.52 11.10
N LEU A 107 -2.20 2.65 11.17
CA LEU A 107 -3.56 2.93 10.69
C LEU A 107 -4.30 3.89 11.63
N GLU A 108 -4.78 5.02 11.09
CA GLU A 108 -5.68 5.95 11.77
C GLU A 108 -7.15 5.59 11.48
N SER A 109 -7.50 5.46 10.20
CA SER A 109 -8.83 5.05 9.76
C SER A 109 -8.78 4.37 8.39
N ALA A 110 -9.83 3.62 8.07
CA ALA A 110 -10.01 2.98 6.77
C ALA A 110 -11.47 3.04 6.35
N ASP A 111 -11.70 3.33 5.07
CA ASP A 111 -13.01 3.35 4.45
C ASP A 111 -12.95 2.84 3.00
N ARG A 112 -14.11 2.76 2.37
CA ARG A 112 -14.25 2.48 0.94
C ARG A 112 -14.64 3.76 0.23
N LEU A 113 -14.09 3.96 -0.97
CA LEU A 113 -14.41 5.14 -1.76
C LEU A 113 -14.57 4.78 -3.25
N THR A 114 -15.26 5.67 -3.94
CA THR A 114 -15.20 5.76 -5.40
C THR A 114 -14.49 7.07 -5.75
N PHE A 115 -13.55 7.06 -6.69
CA PHE A 115 -12.76 8.21 -7.07
C PHE A 115 -12.47 8.21 -8.57
N GLY A 116 -12.01 9.35 -9.08
CA GLY A 116 -11.73 9.52 -10.50
C GLY A 116 -12.95 9.15 -11.37
N HIS A 117 -12.70 8.44 -12.45
CA HIS A 117 -13.76 7.98 -13.36
C HIS A 117 -14.36 6.63 -12.92
N SER A 118 -15.02 6.63 -11.75
CA SER A 118 -15.68 5.45 -11.18
C SER A 118 -14.74 4.32 -10.75
N ASN A 119 -13.50 4.63 -10.39
CA ASN A 119 -12.61 3.66 -9.78
C ASN A 119 -13.07 3.39 -8.34
N TYR A 120 -13.11 2.11 -7.97
CA TYR A 120 -13.44 1.68 -6.61
C TYR A 120 -12.17 1.32 -5.85
N GLY A 121 -12.08 1.70 -4.57
CA GLY A 121 -10.90 1.40 -3.75
C GLY A 121 -11.17 1.35 -2.25
N TYR A 122 -10.14 0.91 -1.53
CA TYR A 122 -10.03 1.03 -0.08
C TYR A 122 -9.08 2.17 0.23
N ARG A 123 -9.52 3.13 1.05
CA ARG A 123 -8.70 4.25 1.50
C ARG A 123 -8.29 4.05 2.95
N TYR A 124 -7.03 4.35 3.22
CA TYR A 124 -6.42 4.27 4.54
C TYR A 124 -5.79 5.61 4.88
N PHE A 125 -6.11 6.16 6.05
CA PHE A 125 -5.38 7.27 6.63
C PHE A 125 -4.36 6.74 7.61
N LEU A 126 -3.13 7.28 7.54
CA LEU A 126 -1.96 6.74 8.19
C LEU A 126 -1.25 7.81 9.01
N ASN A 127 -0.78 7.44 10.20
CA ASN A 127 0.17 8.21 10.98
C ASN A 127 1.55 7.55 10.87
N LEU A 128 2.52 8.26 10.31
CA LEU A 128 3.86 7.76 10.02
C LEU A 128 4.90 8.60 10.74
N SER A 129 5.88 7.97 11.39
CA SER A 129 7.02 8.70 11.98
C SER A 129 7.98 9.25 10.91
N SER A 130 7.99 8.63 9.72
CA SER A 130 8.72 9.06 8.53
C SER A 130 8.10 8.42 7.29
N PRO A 131 8.33 8.91 6.06
CA PRO A 131 7.86 8.27 4.82
C PRO A 131 8.32 6.82 4.66
N SER A 132 9.52 6.47 5.16
CA SER A 132 10.06 5.11 5.11
C SER A 132 9.21 4.10 5.88
N LYS A 133 8.47 4.53 6.90
CA LYS A 133 7.54 3.66 7.65
C LYS A 133 6.38 3.15 6.81
N LEU A 134 5.97 3.87 5.77
CA LEU A 134 4.97 3.38 4.82
C LEU A 134 5.46 2.10 4.14
N LEU A 135 6.72 2.07 3.72
CA LEU A 135 7.32 0.93 3.02
C LEU A 135 7.44 -0.29 3.91
N ASP A 136 7.84 -0.08 5.17
CA ASP A 136 7.88 -1.14 6.17
C ASP A 136 6.48 -1.67 6.50
N SER A 137 5.45 -0.87 6.22
CA SER A 137 4.04 -1.14 6.51
C SER A 137 3.22 -1.53 5.28
N SER A 138 3.82 -1.66 4.09
CA SER A 138 3.10 -1.90 2.84
C SER A 138 3.09 -3.36 2.38
N SER A 139 3.63 -4.29 3.16
CA SER A 139 3.68 -5.73 2.84
C SER A 139 4.28 -6.06 1.46
N GLY A 140 5.24 -5.27 0.98
CA GLY A 140 5.86 -5.47 -0.33
C GLY A 140 5.06 -4.92 -1.52
N LEU A 141 3.86 -4.36 -1.31
CA LEU A 141 3.10 -3.69 -2.37
C LEU A 141 3.84 -2.51 -3.00
N ILE A 142 4.73 -1.87 -2.23
CA ILE A 142 5.51 -0.73 -2.68
C ILE A 142 6.97 -1.16 -2.79
N PRO A 143 7.59 -1.08 -3.99
CA PRO A 143 8.99 -1.41 -4.19
C PRO A 143 9.90 -0.50 -3.36
N LYS A 144 10.50 -1.07 -2.31
CA LYS A 144 11.20 -0.31 -1.26
C LYS A 144 12.37 0.51 -1.80
N ASN A 145 13.22 -0.12 -2.59
CA ASN A 145 14.45 0.52 -3.08
C ASN A 145 14.16 1.65 -4.09
N GLU A 146 13.13 1.50 -4.89
CA GLU A 146 12.77 2.47 -5.91
C GLU A 146 12.13 3.72 -5.32
N PHE A 147 11.26 3.54 -4.34
CA PHE A 147 10.56 4.65 -3.69
C PHE A 147 11.52 5.45 -2.78
N LEU A 148 12.30 4.78 -1.93
CA LEU A 148 13.22 5.44 -0.98
C LEU A 148 14.31 6.25 -1.69
N SER A 149 14.88 5.72 -2.78
CA SER A 149 15.92 6.42 -3.54
C SER A 149 15.44 7.72 -4.20
N LYS A 150 14.12 7.93 -4.26
CA LYS A 150 13.50 9.10 -4.89
C LYS A 150 13.03 10.15 -3.88
N ILE A 151 13.01 9.83 -2.58
CA ILE A 151 12.63 10.80 -1.54
C ILE A 151 13.76 11.80 -1.36
N PRO A 152 13.53 13.12 -1.55
CA PRO A 152 14.56 14.14 -1.34
C PRO A 152 15.05 14.18 0.11
N GLU A 153 16.25 14.71 0.32
CA GLU A 153 16.76 14.95 1.69
C GLU A 153 15.84 15.89 2.49
N GLY A 154 15.81 15.71 3.80
CA GLY A 154 15.01 16.55 4.71
C GLY A 154 13.54 16.13 4.85
N TYR A 155 13.15 14.98 4.30
CA TYR A 155 11.83 14.39 4.49
C TYR A 155 11.72 13.47 5.73
N ASP A 156 12.69 13.51 6.62
CA ASP A 156 12.69 12.72 7.88
C ASP A 156 11.94 13.47 9.00
N VAL A 157 10.64 13.64 8.83
CA VAL A 157 9.71 14.28 9.79
C VAL A 157 8.46 13.41 9.91
N PRO A 158 7.63 13.58 10.95
CA PRO A 158 6.34 12.90 11.04
C PRO A 158 5.40 13.27 9.91
N PHE A 159 4.83 12.26 9.25
CA PHE A 159 3.89 12.40 8.15
C PHE A 159 2.51 11.87 8.51
N LYS A 160 1.48 12.48 7.96
CA LYS A 160 0.18 11.87 7.76
C LYS A 160 0.11 11.39 6.31
N GLY A 161 -0.47 10.23 6.09
CA GLY A 161 -0.57 9.62 4.77
C GLY A 161 -1.99 9.26 4.41
N MET A 162 -2.26 9.25 3.11
CA MET A 162 -3.41 8.59 2.52
C MET A 162 -2.89 7.54 1.54
N LEU A 163 -3.33 6.30 1.71
CA LEU A 163 -3.10 5.21 0.77
C LEU A 163 -4.45 4.77 0.22
N ILE A 164 -4.59 4.73 -1.10
CA ILE A 164 -5.75 4.13 -1.76
C ILE A 164 -5.26 2.88 -2.47
N LEU A 165 -5.86 1.74 -2.14
CA LEU A 165 -5.65 0.49 -2.86
C LEU A 165 -6.83 0.27 -3.79
N THR A 166 -6.55 0.14 -5.07
CA THR A 166 -7.57 -0.06 -6.12
C THR A 166 -7.14 -1.16 -7.08
N GLN A 167 -8.06 -1.65 -7.90
CA GLN A 167 -7.81 -2.72 -8.85
C GLN A 167 -8.50 -2.45 -10.18
N LYS A 168 -7.79 -2.74 -11.27
CA LYS A 168 -8.33 -2.76 -12.62
C LYS A 168 -7.75 -3.96 -13.37
N HIS A 169 -8.58 -4.74 -14.07
CA HIS A 169 -8.17 -5.93 -14.86
C HIS A 169 -7.22 -6.90 -14.12
N ASN A 170 -7.52 -7.20 -12.84
CA ASN A 170 -6.69 -8.03 -11.93
C ASN A 170 -5.37 -7.39 -11.49
N GLU A 171 -5.06 -6.19 -11.90
CA GLU A 171 -3.86 -5.47 -11.47
C GLU A 171 -4.18 -4.55 -10.30
N LEU A 172 -3.35 -4.59 -9.26
CA LEU A 172 -3.48 -3.75 -8.08
C LEU A 172 -2.65 -2.48 -8.24
N TYR A 173 -3.24 -1.36 -7.82
CA TYR A 173 -2.59 -0.05 -7.81
C TYR A 173 -2.65 0.54 -6.41
N ALA A 174 -1.55 1.11 -5.97
CA ALA A 174 -1.44 1.90 -4.75
C ALA A 174 -1.30 3.37 -5.12
N ILE A 175 -2.26 4.20 -4.71
CA ILE A 175 -2.20 5.65 -4.83
C ILE A 175 -1.84 6.19 -3.45
N ILE A 176 -0.74 6.94 -3.38
CA ILE A 176 -0.13 7.37 -2.13
C ILE A 176 -0.06 8.89 -2.11
N PHE A 177 -0.53 9.48 -1.05
CA PHE A 177 -0.30 10.87 -0.73
C PHE A 177 0.28 10.98 0.67
N LEU A 178 1.45 11.60 0.79
CA LEU A 178 2.14 11.84 2.07
C LEU A 178 2.41 13.33 2.23
N ASN A 179 2.16 13.83 3.42
CA ASN A 179 2.45 15.22 3.78
C ASN A 179 2.86 15.32 5.24
N PRO A 180 3.73 16.27 5.64
CA PRO A 180 3.96 16.58 7.04
C PRO A 180 2.63 16.78 7.78
N LYS A 181 2.52 16.16 8.95
CA LYS A 181 1.25 16.00 9.68
C LYS A 181 0.47 17.32 9.83
N GLU A 182 1.16 18.42 10.08
CA GLU A 182 0.54 19.74 10.36
C GLU A 182 -0.14 20.36 9.13
N LYS A 183 0.26 19.96 7.91
CA LYS A 183 -0.26 20.52 6.65
C LYS A 183 -1.15 19.55 5.87
N PHE A 184 -1.34 18.33 6.38
CA PHE A 184 -1.99 17.26 5.63
C PHE A 184 -3.38 17.64 5.13
N ASP A 185 -4.26 18.13 5.99
CA ASP A 185 -5.66 18.39 5.64
C ASP A 185 -5.79 19.50 4.60
N SER A 186 -4.96 20.55 4.67
CA SER A 186 -4.94 21.63 3.68
C SER A 186 -4.41 21.15 2.32
N MET A 187 -3.40 20.28 2.32
CA MET A 187 -2.82 19.73 1.10
C MET A 187 -3.68 18.64 0.47
N LEU A 188 -4.47 17.92 1.27
CA LEU A 188 -5.42 16.93 0.75
C LEU A 188 -6.46 17.56 -0.17
N ASN A 189 -6.95 18.76 0.17
CA ASN A 189 -7.87 19.51 -0.67
C ASN A 189 -7.21 19.94 -2.00
N GLN A 190 -5.92 20.27 -1.99
CA GLN A 190 -5.20 20.67 -3.20
C GLN A 190 -4.96 19.50 -4.15
N ILE A 191 -4.83 18.27 -3.63
CA ILE A 191 -4.61 17.08 -4.44
C ILE A 191 -5.91 16.44 -4.94
N GLN A 192 -7.07 16.84 -4.42
CA GLN A 192 -8.36 16.28 -4.81
C GLN A 192 -8.62 16.35 -6.33
N PRO A 193 -8.36 17.45 -7.05
CA PRO A 193 -8.51 17.48 -8.52
C PRO A 193 -7.64 16.44 -9.23
N THR A 194 -6.44 16.17 -8.73
CA THR A 194 -5.58 15.11 -9.26
C THR A 194 -6.18 13.74 -9.05
N LEU A 195 -6.70 13.45 -7.84
CA LEU A 195 -7.38 12.18 -7.55
C LEU A 195 -8.61 11.98 -8.44
N ASP A 196 -9.38 13.05 -8.67
CA ASP A 196 -10.59 13.01 -9.50
C ASP A 196 -10.27 12.82 -11.00
N SER A 197 -9.06 13.17 -11.43
CA SER A 197 -8.60 12.97 -12.80
C SER A 197 -8.09 11.57 -13.11
N ILE A 198 -7.90 10.71 -12.12
CA ILE A 198 -7.31 9.40 -12.33
C ILE A 198 -8.25 8.51 -13.14
N GLN A 199 -7.75 8.02 -14.25
CA GLN A 199 -8.38 7.00 -15.09
C GLN A 199 -7.46 5.79 -15.16
N LEU A 200 -7.95 4.65 -14.75
CA LEU A 200 -7.30 3.37 -14.95
C LEU A 200 -7.84 2.80 -16.25
N SER A 201 -7.00 2.82 -17.30
CA SER A 201 -7.28 2.22 -18.59
C SER A 201 -6.70 0.82 -18.63
N GLY A 202 -7.46 -0.10 -19.08
CA GLY A 202 -7.06 -1.45 -19.31
C GLY A 202 -7.99 -2.05 -20.32
#